data_d72b00369dcdc600d16f93c632793142
#
_entry.id   d72b00369dcdc600d16f93c632793142
#
_cell.length_a   1.000
_cell.length_b   1.000
_cell.length_c   1.000
_cell.angle_alpha   90.00
_cell.angle_beta   90.00
_cell.angle_gamma   90.00
#
_symmetry.space_group_name_H-M   'P 1'
#
loop_
_entity.id
_entity.type
_entity.pdbx_description
1 polymer ?
#
loop_
_entity_poly.entity_id
_entity_poly.type
_entity_poly.pdbx_seq_one_letter_code
_entity_poly.pdbx_strand_id
1 'polypeptide(L)'
;MRRFFDREDTRWRRGNGALHFYLAPPEDSPLWDLVREAEKPLSALPQIGIQPPECIHVTVQRLDLYRDEISDAQWEKLRTQMDRRMAQIDPFTLTFAPPAVQERAVEVISPEHPSFTRLIDAVRDSIVDAGLEEALTDPPFGPHFSLAYAVAGTSSEEDRALADALHALKTDNSMECSQIALVEVDQDQEAGVFSFRPLYTWTVGTPR
;
A
#
# COMPACT_ATOMS: atom_id res chain seq x y z
N MET A 1 -6.27 14.33 13.82
CA MET A 1 -6.68 13.01 13.26
C MET A 1 -7.65 12.28 14.18
N ARG A 2 -8.39 11.30 13.67
CA ARG A 2 -9.19 10.32 14.43
C ARG A 2 -8.53 8.95 14.33
N ARG A 3 -8.80 8.02 15.24
CA ARG A 3 -8.24 6.67 15.22
C ARG A 3 -8.53 5.96 13.89
N PHE A 4 -7.50 5.41 13.24
CA PHE A 4 -7.60 4.77 11.92
C PHE A 4 -8.40 3.46 11.98
N PHE A 5 -8.15 2.64 12.99
CA PHE A 5 -8.72 1.30 13.14
C PHE A 5 -10.18 1.26 13.61
N ASP A 6 -10.85 2.42 13.69
CA ASP A 6 -12.31 2.51 13.90
C ASP A 6 -13.08 2.39 12.57
N ARG A 7 -12.38 2.31 11.44
CA ARG A 7 -12.97 2.14 10.11
C ARG A 7 -13.50 0.72 9.93
N GLU A 8 -14.60 0.56 9.20
CA GLU A 8 -15.19 -0.76 8.92
C GLU A 8 -14.26 -1.63 8.06
N ASP A 9 -13.54 -1.05 7.11
CA ASP A 9 -12.63 -1.75 6.22
C ASP A 9 -11.33 -2.24 6.88
N THR A 10 -11.11 -1.93 8.16
CA THR A 10 -10.05 -2.51 9.00
C THR A 10 -10.54 -3.69 9.85
N ARG A 11 -11.82 -4.03 9.77
CA ARG A 11 -12.43 -5.16 10.49
C ARG A 11 -12.38 -6.42 9.64
N TRP A 12 -11.23 -7.06 9.59
CA TRP A 12 -11.06 -8.27 8.81
C TRP A 12 -11.69 -9.48 9.49
N ARG A 13 -12.14 -10.46 8.70
CA ARG A 13 -12.80 -11.69 9.22
C ARG A 13 -11.93 -12.48 10.19
N ARG A 14 -10.60 -12.50 9.98
CA ARG A 14 -9.63 -13.26 10.80
C ARG A 14 -8.64 -12.37 11.55
N GLY A 15 -8.73 -11.07 11.45
CA GLY A 15 -7.77 -10.14 12.05
C GLY A 15 -6.45 -10.02 11.28
N ASN A 16 -5.78 -11.15 10.95
CA ASN A 16 -4.50 -11.19 10.26
C ASN A 16 -4.52 -12.16 9.06
N GLY A 17 -3.55 -12.03 8.16
CA GLY A 17 -3.33 -12.91 7.01
C GLY A 17 -4.19 -12.59 5.79
N ALA A 18 -4.80 -11.41 5.69
CA ALA A 18 -5.55 -10.99 4.51
C ALA A 18 -4.62 -10.84 3.30
N LEU A 19 -5.12 -11.23 2.12
CA LEU A 19 -4.33 -11.18 0.89
C LEU A 19 -4.49 -9.84 0.19
N HIS A 20 -3.38 -9.17 -0.10
CA HIS A 20 -3.35 -7.90 -0.83
C HIS A 20 -2.32 -7.94 -1.96
N PHE A 21 -2.51 -7.10 -2.99
CA PHE A 21 -1.51 -6.82 -4.01
C PHE A 21 -0.87 -5.47 -3.73
N TYR A 22 0.46 -5.46 -3.58
CA TYR A 22 1.25 -4.29 -3.23
C TYR A 22 2.37 -4.01 -4.22
N LEU A 23 2.66 -2.72 -4.43
CA LEU A 23 3.93 -2.24 -4.94
C LEU A 23 4.77 -1.77 -3.75
N ALA A 24 5.96 -2.30 -3.59
CA ALA A 24 6.93 -1.83 -2.60
C ALA A 24 8.02 -1.00 -3.30
N PRO A 25 8.54 0.07 -2.68
CA PRO A 25 9.65 0.81 -3.24
C PRO A 25 10.88 -0.08 -3.40
N PRO A 26 11.61 -0.02 -4.54
CA PRO A 26 12.90 -0.71 -4.70
C PRO A 26 13.92 -0.28 -3.61
N GLU A 27 14.91 -1.13 -3.34
CA GLU A 27 15.94 -0.84 -2.32
C GLU A 27 16.69 0.48 -2.57
N ASP A 28 16.90 0.84 -3.83
CA ASP A 28 17.57 2.06 -4.28
C ASP A 28 16.61 3.23 -4.57
N SER A 29 15.34 3.11 -4.18
CA SER A 29 14.35 4.16 -4.40
C SER A 29 14.71 5.46 -3.67
N PRO A 30 14.67 6.62 -4.35
CA PRO A 30 14.85 7.92 -3.69
C PRO A 30 13.77 8.20 -2.64
N LEU A 31 12.66 7.51 -2.68
CA LEU A 31 11.58 7.60 -1.71
C LEU A 31 12.04 7.32 -0.26
N TRP A 32 13.11 6.53 -0.08
CA TRP A 32 13.65 6.21 1.25
C TRP A 32 14.19 7.43 1.98
N ASP A 33 14.61 8.48 1.26
CA ASP A 33 15.00 9.75 1.88
C ASP A 33 13.80 10.42 2.54
N LEU A 34 12.63 10.44 1.86
CA LEU A 34 11.40 10.96 2.44
C LEU A 34 11.01 10.18 3.71
N VAL A 35 11.03 8.85 3.65
CA VAL A 35 10.66 7.98 4.79
C VAL A 35 11.53 8.29 6.01
N ARG A 36 12.86 8.41 5.82
CA ARG A 36 13.80 8.73 6.90
C ARG A 36 13.61 10.13 7.46
N GLU A 37 13.44 11.13 6.59
CA GLU A 37 13.29 12.51 7.03
C GLU A 37 11.95 12.77 7.73
N ALA A 38 10.90 12.03 7.35
CA ALA A 38 9.60 12.12 7.98
C ALA A 38 9.55 11.48 9.39
N GLU A 39 10.44 10.54 9.71
CA GLU A 39 10.45 9.85 11.00
C GLU A 39 10.52 10.81 12.20
N LYS A 40 11.38 11.84 12.12
CA LYS A 40 11.57 12.77 13.23
C LYS A 40 10.30 13.58 13.56
N PRO A 41 9.62 14.27 12.60
CA PRO A 41 8.36 14.96 12.90
C PRO A 41 7.24 13.99 13.30
N LEU A 42 7.18 12.78 12.73
CA LEU A 42 6.18 11.78 13.11
C LEU A 42 6.37 11.30 14.55
N SER A 43 7.60 11.05 14.98
CA SER A 43 7.92 10.60 16.35
C SER A 43 7.57 11.61 17.45
N ALA A 44 7.25 12.86 17.09
CA ALA A 44 6.80 13.86 18.04
C ALA A 44 5.36 13.62 18.55
N LEU A 45 4.58 12.76 17.84
CA LEU A 45 3.19 12.46 18.21
C LEU A 45 3.05 11.00 18.65
N PRO A 46 2.89 10.73 19.96
CA PRO A 46 2.72 9.36 20.47
C PRO A 46 1.37 8.72 20.07
N GLN A 47 0.44 9.50 19.51
CA GLN A 47 -0.87 9.05 19.05
C GLN A 47 -0.86 8.43 17.64
N ILE A 48 0.30 8.33 16.99
CA ILE A 48 0.42 7.72 15.65
C ILE A 48 1.38 6.54 15.66
N GLY A 49 1.04 5.51 14.91
CA GLY A 49 1.92 4.36 14.61
C GLY A 49 2.67 4.62 13.32
N ILE A 50 3.98 4.79 13.40
CA ILE A 50 4.85 5.00 12.23
C ILE A 50 5.04 3.68 11.52
N GLN A 51 4.89 3.67 10.19
CA GLN A 51 5.14 2.47 9.40
C GLN A 51 6.63 2.20 9.30
N PRO A 52 7.11 1.00 9.69
CA PRO A 52 8.49 0.60 9.44
C PRO A 52 8.82 0.69 7.94
N PRO A 53 10.07 1.01 7.56
CA PRO A 53 10.45 1.11 6.15
C PRO A 53 10.05 -0.12 5.32
N GLU A 54 10.26 -1.32 5.85
CA GLU A 54 9.89 -2.59 5.20
C GLU A 54 8.39 -2.80 5.02
N CYS A 55 7.55 -1.95 5.65
CA CYS A 55 6.10 -1.97 5.55
C CYS A 55 5.54 -0.88 4.63
N ILE A 56 6.40 -0.01 4.06
CA ILE A 56 5.98 1.02 3.11
C ILE A 56 5.56 0.37 1.79
N HIS A 57 4.34 0.66 1.34
CA HIS A 57 3.78 0.08 0.12
C HIS A 57 2.68 0.93 -0.48
N VAL A 58 2.45 0.78 -1.78
CA VAL A 58 1.26 1.27 -2.48
C VAL A 58 0.30 0.09 -2.69
N THR A 59 -0.91 0.21 -2.19
CA THR A 59 -1.95 -0.82 -2.40
C THR A 59 -2.47 -0.76 -3.83
N VAL A 60 -2.43 -1.89 -4.54
CA VAL A 60 -3.04 -2.07 -5.85
C VAL A 60 -4.43 -2.69 -5.73
N GLN A 61 -4.58 -3.71 -4.89
CA GLN A 61 -5.88 -4.35 -4.62
C GLN A 61 -5.86 -5.05 -3.26
N ARG A 62 -6.90 -4.86 -2.48
CA ARG A 62 -7.19 -5.64 -1.27
C ARG A 62 -8.17 -6.76 -1.60
N LEU A 63 -8.03 -7.90 -0.93
CA LEU A 63 -8.95 -9.01 -1.06
C LEU A 63 -9.58 -9.38 0.29
N ASP A 64 -10.84 -9.72 0.31
CA ASP A 64 -11.45 -10.44 1.44
C ASP A 64 -11.22 -11.94 1.27
N LEU A 65 -9.94 -12.34 1.37
CA LEU A 65 -9.48 -13.70 1.10
C LEU A 65 -8.22 -14.01 1.92
N TYR A 66 -8.05 -15.29 2.27
CA TYR A 66 -6.90 -15.82 3.00
C TYR A 66 -6.23 -16.94 2.21
N ARG A 67 -4.93 -17.18 2.45
CA ARG A 67 -4.15 -18.14 1.64
C ARG A 67 -4.75 -19.56 1.65
N ASP A 68 -5.27 -20.02 2.77
CA ASP A 68 -5.87 -21.34 2.93
C ASP A 68 -7.28 -21.50 2.31
N GLU A 69 -7.84 -20.41 1.81
CA GLU A 69 -9.12 -20.40 1.08
C GLU A 69 -8.94 -20.52 -0.43
N ILE A 70 -7.69 -20.42 -0.93
CA ILE A 70 -7.37 -20.56 -2.35
C ILE A 70 -6.94 -22.00 -2.62
N SER A 71 -7.67 -22.70 -3.49
CA SER A 71 -7.26 -24.01 -3.99
C SER A 71 -6.00 -23.93 -4.85
N ASP A 72 -5.24 -25.02 -4.94
CA ASP A 72 -4.04 -25.08 -5.79
C ASP A 72 -4.37 -24.75 -7.26
N ALA A 73 -5.51 -25.18 -7.77
CA ALA A 73 -5.94 -24.88 -9.15
C ALA A 73 -6.20 -23.38 -9.36
N GLN A 74 -6.86 -22.71 -8.42
CA GLN A 74 -7.08 -21.26 -8.47
C GLN A 74 -5.76 -20.50 -8.35
N TRP A 75 -4.86 -20.97 -7.46
CA TRP A 75 -3.53 -20.39 -7.29
C TRP A 75 -2.70 -20.43 -8.58
N GLU A 76 -2.60 -21.59 -9.22
CA GLU A 76 -1.88 -21.73 -10.48
C GLU A 76 -2.52 -20.92 -11.62
N LYS A 77 -3.85 -20.84 -11.65
CA LYS A 77 -4.56 -20.03 -12.63
C LYS A 77 -4.30 -18.54 -12.41
N LEU A 78 -4.34 -18.06 -11.15
CA LEU A 78 -4.02 -16.69 -10.79
C LEU A 78 -2.60 -16.32 -11.22
N ARG A 79 -1.61 -17.15 -10.90
CA ARG A 79 -0.21 -16.93 -11.29
C ARG A 79 -0.07 -16.82 -12.81
N THR A 80 -0.64 -17.77 -13.56
CA THR A 80 -0.59 -17.78 -15.02
C THR A 80 -1.22 -16.51 -15.62
N GLN A 81 -2.35 -16.06 -15.12
CA GLN A 81 -3.02 -14.86 -15.61
C GLN A 81 -2.22 -13.60 -15.26
N MET A 82 -1.66 -13.54 -14.07
CA MET A 82 -0.77 -12.44 -13.65
C MET A 82 0.49 -12.38 -14.51
N ASP A 83 1.20 -13.50 -14.71
CA ASP A 83 2.40 -13.56 -15.57
C ASP A 83 2.09 -12.98 -16.95
N ARG A 84 0.99 -13.40 -17.57
CA ARG A 84 0.58 -12.94 -18.90
C ARG A 84 0.28 -11.44 -18.95
N ARG A 85 -0.42 -10.90 -17.93
CA ARG A 85 -0.85 -9.50 -17.92
C ARG A 85 0.27 -8.56 -17.50
N MET A 86 1.09 -8.96 -16.54
CA MET A 86 2.22 -8.14 -16.09
C MET A 86 3.24 -7.94 -17.20
N ALA A 87 3.45 -8.93 -18.07
CA ALA A 87 4.32 -8.80 -19.25
C ALA A 87 3.82 -7.76 -20.29
N GLN A 88 2.57 -7.31 -20.21
CA GLN A 88 1.96 -6.33 -21.12
C GLN A 88 1.93 -4.90 -20.57
N ILE A 89 2.37 -4.70 -19.34
CA ILE A 89 2.42 -3.38 -18.68
C ILE A 89 3.87 -2.95 -18.62
N ASP A 90 4.23 -1.85 -19.29
CA ASP A 90 5.58 -1.31 -19.17
C ASP A 90 5.82 -0.81 -17.72
N PRO A 91 7.04 -0.97 -17.17
CA PRO A 91 7.42 -0.33 -15.93
C PRO A 91 7.17 1.17 -15.99
N PHE A 92 6.76 1.77 -14.88
CA PHE A 92 6.41 3.18 -14.81
C PHE A 92 6.87 3.79 -13.49
N THR A 93 6.92 5.12 -13.44
CA THR A 93 7.31 5.86 -12.23
C THR A 93 6.10 6.61 -11.67
N LEU A 94 5.84 6.43 -10.39
CA LEU A 94 4.93 7.28 -9.63
C LEU A 94 5.71 8.44 -9.02
N THR A 95 5.12 9.64 -9.08
CA THR A 95 5.67 10.84 -8.42
C THR A 95 4.66 11.31 -7.39
N PHE A 96 5.07 11.39 -6.15
CA PHE A 96 4.19 11.71 -5.04
C PHE A 96 4.29 13.18 -4.62
N ALA A 97 3.17 13.71 -4.17
CA ALA A 97 3.12 15.00 -3.49
C ALA A 97 3.85 14.92 -2.12
N PRO A 98 4.18 16.04 -1.48
CA PRO A 98 4.64 16.04 -0.10
C PRO A 98 3.65 15.33 0.83
N PRO A 99 4.13 14.74 1.95
CA PRO A 99 3.26 14.09 2.93
C PRO A 99 2.16 15.03 3.44
N ALA A 100 0.96 14.50 3.59
CA ALA A 100 -0.20 15.23 4.07
C ALA A 100 -0.84 14.54 5.29
N VAL A 101 -1.18 15.33 6.30
CA VAL A 101 -1.98 14.88 7.44
C VAL A 101 -3.43 14.79 6.99
N GLN A 102 -3.93 13.55 6.89
CA GLN A 102 -5.31 13.25 6.54
C GLN A 102 -6.16 13.04 7.80
N GLU A 103 -7.43 12.72 7.62
CA GLU A 103 -8.35 12.52 8.75
C GLU A 103 -7.87 11.47 9.77
N ARG A 104 -7.15 10.42 9.30
CA ARG A 104 -6.80 9.24 10.11
C ARG A 104 -5.38 8.71 9.92
N ALA A 105 -4.63 9.29 9.02
CA ALA A 105 -3.30 8.83 8.63
C ALA A 105 -2.44 10.00 8.13
N VAL A 106 -1.15 9.78 8.06
CA VAL A 106 -0.24 10.63 7.29
C VAL A 106 0.04 9.90 5.98
N GLU A 107 -0.43 10.47 4.90
CA GLU A 107 -0.40 9.85 3.57
C GLU A 107 0.43 10.66 2.57
N VAL A 108 1.01 9.95 1.62
CA VAL A 108 1.76 10.48 0.50
C VAL A 108 1.06 10.04 -0.77
N ILE A 109 0.46 10.98 -1.50
CA ILE A 109 -0.47 10.70 -2.59
C ILE A 109 0.17 11.09 -3.92
N SER A 110 0.08 10.23 -4.92
CA SER A 110 0.43 10.54 -6.30
C SER A 110 -0.83 10.99 -7.06
N PRO A 111 -0.71 11.89 -8.04
CA PRO A 111 -1.77 12.11 -9.02
C PRO A 111 -2.17 10.81 -9.71
N GLU A 112 -3.37 10.79 -10.28
CA GLU A 112 -3.81 9.69 -11.13
C GLU A 112 -2.77 9.34 -12.19
N HIS A 113 -2.50 8.06 -12.37
CA HIS A 113 -1.52 7.56 -13.32
C HIS A 113 -2.12 6.46 -14.20
N PRO A 114 -2.18 6.66 -15.54
CA PRO A 114 -2.84 5.69 -16.44
C PRO A 114 -2.28 4.27 -16.35
N SER A 115 -0.97 4.12 -16.13
CA SER A 115 -0.35 2.79 -15.97
C SER A 115 -0.74 2.14 -14.65
N PHE A 116 -0.94 2.91 -13.58
CA PHE A 116 -1.43 2.38 -12.31
C PHE A 116 -2.88 1.91 -12.43
N THR A 117 -3.75 2.65 -13.13
CA THR A 117 -5.11 2.21 -13.41
C THR A 117 -5.11 0.90 -14.21
N ARG A 118 -4.30 0.82 -15.28
CA ARG A 118 -4.15 -0.43 -16.05
C ARG A 118 -3.63 -1.60 -15.22
N LEU A 119 -2.74 -1.32 -14.26
CA LEU A 119 -2.24 -2.35 -13.34
C LEU A 119 -3.36 -2.87 -12.43
N ILE A 120 -4.19 -1.99 -11.87
CA ILE A 120 -5.37 -2.38 -11.08
C ILE A 120 -6.30 -3.26 -11.93
N ASP A 121 -6.65 -2.83 -13.14
CA ASP A 121 -7.55 -3.57 -14.03
C ASP A 121 -6.96 -4.96 -14.33
N ALA A 122 -5.68 -5.06 -14.67
CA ALA A 122 -5.01 -6.31 -14.95
C ALA A 122 -4.97 -7.28 -13.75
N VAL A 123 -4.78 -6.76 -12.54
CA VAL A 123 -4.84 -7.55 -11.30
C VAL A 123 -6.27 -8.05 -11.07
N ARG A 124 -7.27 -7.18 -11.17
CA ARG A 124 -8.68 -7.52 -10.97
C ARG A 124 -9.17 -8.55 -11.98
N ASP A 125 -8.84 -8.36 -13.26
CA ASP A 125 -9.14 -9.35 -14.31
C ASP A 125 -8.47 -10.71 -14.06
N SER A 126 -7.25 -10.72 -13.50
CA SER A 126 -6.56 -11.97 -13.17
C SER A 126 -7.24 -12.72 -12.03
N ILE A 127 -7.77 -11.98 -11.05
CA ILE A 127 -8.54 -12.51 -9.93
C ILE A 127 -9.87 -13.12 -10.43
N VAL A 128 -10.60 -12.40 -11.29
CA VAL A 128 -11.83 -12.88 -11.92
C VAL A 128 -11.57 -14.14 -12.74
N ASP A 129 -10.56 -14.13 -13.61
CA ASP A 129 -10.20 -15.30 -14.40
C ASP A 129 -9.80 -16.51 -13.53
N ALA A 130 -9.26 -16.28 -12.34
CA ALA A 130 -8.95 -17.34 -11.39
C ALA A 130 -10.20 -17.92 -10.66
N GLY A 131 -11.38 -17.31 -10.84
CA GLY A 131 -12.61 -17.68 -10.14
C GLY A 131 -12.58 -17.25 -8.67
N LEU A 132 -12.06 -16.04 -8.41
CA LEU A 132 -11.92 -15.41 -7.09
C LEU A 132 -12.63 -14.05 -7.02
N GLU A 133 -13.57 -13.79 -7.91
CA GLU A 133 -14.27 -12.50 -8.05
C GLU A 133 -14.98 -12.05 -6.78
N GLU A 134 -15.52 -12.99 -6.00
CA GLU A 134 -16.22 -12.69 -4.75
C GLU A 134 -15.30 -12.14 -3.65
N ALA A 135 -13.99 -12.32 -3.80
CA ALA A 135 -12.99 -11.79 -2.87
C ALA A 135 -12.59 -10.33 -3.17
N LEU A 136 -13.00 -9.78 -4.32
CA LEU A 136 -12.65 -8.43 -4.71
C LEU A 136 -13.33 -7.41 -3.80
N THR A 137 -12.51 -6.53 -3.20
CA THR A 137 -13.00 -5.30 -2.56
C THR A 137 -12.98 -4.14 -3.56
N ASP A 138 -13.48 -2.97 -3.14
CA ASP A 138 -13.35 -1.76 -3.95
C ASP A 138 -11.87 -1.45 -4.24
N PRO A 139 -11.56 -0.96 -5.45
CA PRO A 139 -10.20 -0.54 -5.78
C PRO A 139 -9.77 0.66 -4.92
N PRO A 140 -8.47 0.91 -4.75
CA PRO A 140 -7.98 2.09 -4.07
C PRO A 140 -8.40 3.36 -4.86
N PHE A 141 -8.54 4.50 -4.17
CA PHE A 141 -8.88 5.79 -4.79
C PHE A 141 -7.77 6.34 -5.70
N GLY A 142 -6.58 5.80 -5.65
CA GLY A 142 -5.41 6.18 -6.45
C GLY A 142 -4.12 5.73 -5.78
N PRO A 143 -2.97 5.97 -6.44
CA PRO A 143 -1.69 5.54 -5.88
C PRO A 143 -1.33 6.39 -4.65
N HIS A 144 -1.18 5.76 -3.50
CA HIS A 144 -0.78 6.39 -2.25
C HIS A 144 -0.09 5.37 -1.34
N PHE A 145 0.70 5.86 -0.41
CA PHE A 145 1.19 5.07 0.72
C PHE A 145 1.06 5.86 2.02
N SER A 146 1.05 5.15 3.13
CA SER A 146 0.94 5.76 4.46
C SER A 146 2.29 5.72 5.17
N LEU A 147 2.69 6.84 5.75
CA LEU A 147 3.86 6.93 6.64
C LEU A 147 3.48 6.59 8.08
N ALA A 148 2.24 6.88 8.47
CA ALA A 148 1.76 6.60 9.82
C ALA A 148 0.22 6.52 9.86
N TYR A 149 -0.29 5.77 10.83
CA TYR A 149 -1.72 5.67 11.12
C TYR A 149 -2.02 6.20 12.53
N ALA A 150 -3.11 6.94 12.70
CA ALA A 150 -3.52 7.41 14.02
C ALA A 150 -4.05 6.24 14.87
N VAL A 151 -3.43 5.98 16.01
CA VAL A 151 -3.86 4.98 17.01
C VAL A 151 -4.76 5.60 18.08
N ALA A 152 -4.72 6.94 18.21
CA ALA A 152 -5.62 7.72 19.04
C ALA A 152 -5.92 9.06 18.37
N GLY A 153 -6.86 9.82 18.95
CA GLY A 153 -7.19 11.17 18.47
C GLY A 153 -6.06 12.15 18.72
N THR A 154 -5.81 13.05 17.74
CA THR A 154 -4.92 14.21 17.88
C THR A 154 -5.74 15.51 17.89
N SER A 155 -5.16 16.58 18.40
CA SER A 155 -5.74 17.91 18.32
C SER A 155 -5.47 18.58 16.97
N SER A 156 -6.27 19.58 16.61
CA SER A 156 -6.04 20.35 15.37
C SER A 156 -4.73 21.17 15.39
N GLU A 157 -4.21 21.48 16.58
CA GLU A 157 -2.92 22.17 16.73
C GLU A 157 -1.76 21.21 16.43
N GLU A 158 -1.80 20.00 16.99
CA GLU A 158 -0.84 18.93 16.70
C GLU A 158 -0.83 18.56 15.21
N ASP A 159 -2.01 18.40 14.60
CA ASP A 159 -2.15 18.10 13.18
C ASP A 159 -1.53 19.18 12.31
N ARG A 160 -1.74 20.46 12.66
CA ARG A 160 -1.17 21.58 11.91
C ARG A 160 0.35 21.64 12.06
N ALA A 161 0.88 21.51 13.28
CA ALA A 161 2.30 21.50 13.54
C ALA A 161 3.01 20.37 12.79
N LEU A 162 2.42 19.17 12.76
CA LEU A 162 2.92 18.04 11.99
C LEU A 162 2.89 18.33 10.48
N ALA A 163 1.78 18.85 9.96
CA ALA A 163 1.63 19.17 8.54
C ALA A 163 2.69 20.21 8.08
N ASP A 164 2.94 21.27 8.88
CA ASP A 164 3.95 22.29 8.59
C ASP A 164 5.36 21.67 8.55
N ALA A 165 5.69 20.78 9.50
CA ALA A 165 6.97 20.10 9.55
C ALA A 165 7.19 19.15 8.36
N LEU A 166 6.17 18.39 7.97
CA LEU A 166 6.23 17.47 6.82
C LEU A 166 6.30 18.24 5.49
N HIS A 167 5.58 19.35 5.36
CA HIS A 167 5.62 20.18 4.15
C HIS A 167 6.98 20.86 3.92
N ALA A 168 7.77 21.02 4.96
CA ALA A 168 9.12 21.60 4.88
C ALA A 168 10.16 20.63 4.29
N LEU A 169 9.86 19.33 4.21
CA LEU A 169 10.75 18.30 3.67
C LEU A 169 10.99 18.55 2.16
N LYS A 170 12.23 18.35 1.72
CA LYS A 170 12.69 18.57 0.33
C LYS A 170 13.35 17.30 -0.18
N THR A 171 12.54 16.32 -0.56
CA THR A 171 12.98 15.01 -1.01
C THR A 171 12.49 14.73 -2.43
N ASP A 172 13.18 13.82 -3.13
CA ASP A 172 12.65 13.23 -4.36
C ASP A 172 11.63 12.16 -3.97
N ASN A 173 10.38 12.41 -4.30
CA ASN A 173 9.26 11.54 -3.94
C ASN A 173 8.84 10.66 -5.12
N SER A 174 9.80 10.11 -5.87
CA SER A 174 9.53 9.21 -6.98
C SER A 174 9.77 7.75 -6.61
N MET A 175 8.99 6.85 -7.23
CA MET A 175 9.07 5.41 -7.05
C MET A 175 8.92 4.71 -8.40
N GLU A 176 9.90 3.90 -8.78
CA GLU A 176 9.77 2.99 -9.91
C GLU A 176 8.87 1.81 -9.54
N CYS A 177 7.93 1.49 -10.45
CA CYS A 177 6.97 0.40 -10.33
C CYS A 177 7.34 -0.68 -11.35
N SER A 178 8.28 -1.54 -11.01
CA SER A 178 8.78 -2.64 -11.85
C SER A 178 8.43 -4.03 -11.30
N GLN A 179 7.87 -4.10 -10.10
CA GLN A 179 7.44 -5.35 -9.46
C GLN A 179 6.13 -5.14 -8.68
N ILE A 180 5.28 -6.18 -8.69
CA ILE A 180 4.07 -6.27 -7.87
C ILE A 180 4.07 -7.58 -7.09
N ALA A 181 3.68 -7.55 -5.83
CA ALA A 181 3.63 -8.73 -4.98
C ALA A 181 2.22 -9.01 -4.48
N LEU A 182 1.84 -10.30 -4.44
CA LEU A 182 0.76 -10.78 -3.59
C LEU A 182 1.35 -11.07 -2.22
N VAL A 183 0.75 -10.48 -1.20
CA VAL A 183 1.25 -10.51 0.18
C VAL A 183 0.18 -10.99 1.15
N GLU A 184 0.59 -11.63 2.24
CA GLU A 184 -0.22 -11.77 3.45
C GLU A 184 0.04 -10.57 4.34
N VAL A 185 -1.03 -9.93 4.80
CA VAL A 185 -0.97 -8.71 5.61
C VAL A 185 -1.50 -8.97 7.00
N ASP A 186 -0.74 -8.51 7.99
CA ASP A 186 -1.12 -8.50 9.39
C ASP A 186 -1.30 -7.05 9.87
N GLN A 187 -2.27 -6.82 10.76
CA GLN A 187 -2.49 -5.51 11.36
C GLN A 187 -2.28 -5.54 12.87
N ASP A 188 -1.39 -4.69 13.35
CA ASP A 188 -1.27 -4.36 14.78
C ASP A 188 -2.01 -3.04 15.05
N GLN A 189 -3.25 -3.16 15.52
CA GLN A 189 -4.11 -2.00 15.76
C GLN A 189 -3.70 -1.14 16.98
N GLU A 190 -2.90 -1.69 17.89
CA GLU A 190 -2.36 -0.97 19.04
C GLU A 190 -1.10 -0.19 18.64
N ALA A 191 -0.19 -0.83 17.93
CA ALA A 191 1.00 -0.17 17.39
C ALA A 191 0.70 0.73 16.19
N GLY A 192 -0.44 0.54 15.51
CA GLY A 192 -0.79 1.28 14.30
C GLY A 192 0.05 0.87 13.09
N VAL A 193 0.36 -0.41 12.97
CA VAL A 193 1.25 -0.93 11.93
C VAL A 193 0.54 -1.99 11.09
N PHE A 194 0.73 -1.90 9.77
CA PHE A 194 0.45 -2.99 8.84
C PHE A 194 1.78 -3.62 8.41
N SER A 195 2.02 -4.85 8.83
CA SER A 195 3.15 -5.65 8.32
C SER A 195 2.69 -6.63 7.25
N PHE A 196 3.59 -7.08 6.39
CA PHE A 196 3.23 -8.03 5.35
C PHE A 196 4.38 -8.95 4.99
N ARG A 197 4.01 -10.12 4.45
CA ARG A 197 4.94 -11.15 3.96
C ARG A 197 4.60 -11.48 2.51
N PRO A 198 5.54 -11.30 1.55
CA PRO A 198 5.33 -11.69 0.17
C PRO A 198 5.11 -13.20 0.02
N LEU A 199 4.08 -13.58 -0.73
CA LEU A 199 3.82 -14.96 -1.16
C LEU A 199 4.35 -15.19 -2.57
N TYR A 200 4.21 -14.21 -3.44
CA TYR A 200 4.70 -14.25 -4.81
C TYR A 200 4.91 -12.85 -5.37
N THR A 201 5.90 -12.70 -6.23
CA THR A 201 6.22 -11.42 -6.88
C THR A 201 6.27 -11.60 -8.39
N TRP A 202 5.67 -10.67 -9.12
CA TRP A 202 5.70 -10.59 -10.58
C TRP A 202 6.50 -9.36 -11.02
N THR A 203 7.30 -9.53 -12.07
CA THR A 203 7.91 -8.40 -12.76
C THR A 203 6.87 -7.72 -13.64
N VAL A 204 6.78 -6.41 -13.59
CA VAL A 204 6.00 -5.57 -14.48
C VAL A 204 6.85 -5.31 -15.72
N GLY A 205 6.32 -5.64 -16.90
CA GLY A 205 7.05 -5.61 -18.15
C GLY A 205 7.70 -6.94 -18.53
N THR A 206 8.24 -6.98 -19.73
CA THR A 206 9.01 -8.13 -20.20
C THR A 206 10.42 -8.03 -19.60
N PRO A 207 10.96 -9.10 -19.00
CA PRO A 207 12.35 -9.10 -18.55
C PRO A 207 13.27 -8.72 -19.71
N ARG A 208 14.10 -7.73 -19.52
CA ARG A 208 15.13 -7.33 -20.50
C ARG A 208 16.33 -8.24 -20.46
#